data_df988cd1df691987315c0fba9d0a9019
#
_entry.id   df988cd1df691987315c0fba9d0a9019
#
_cell.length_a   1.000
_cell.length_b   1.000
_cell.length_c   1.000
_cell.angle_alpha   90.00
_cell.angle_beta   90.00
_cell.angle_gamma   90.00
#
_symmetry.space_group_name_H-M   'P 1'
#
loop_
_entity.id
_entity.type
_entity.pdbx_description
1 polymer ?
#
loop_
_entity_poly.entity_id
_entity_poly.type
_entity_poly.pdbx_seq_one_letter_code
_entity_poly.pdbx_strand_id
1 'polypeptide(L)'
;MAKQAALRREISKDQTEKQKLRGVLGGAPHSAHEIDRMIHERLRLGIISALAANESLTFNELKHTVKTTDGNLSVHARKLEEAGYVNCSKSFEGRTPKTEYSLTTAGRRALERYLDHREALIGRMRKT
;
A
#
# COMPACT_ATOMS: atom_id res chain seq x y z
N MET A 1 -12.63 -24.15 -7.96
CA MET A 1 -11.40 -24.43 -8.72
C MET A 1 -10.84 -23.20 -9.46
N ALA A 2 -11.69 -22.35 -10.03
CA ALA A 2 -11.22 -21.11 -10.66
C ALA A 2 -10.50 -20.16 -9.71
N LYS A 3 -10.92 -20.10 -8.44
CA LYS A 3 -10.27 -19.26 -7.41
C LYS A 3 -8.83 -19.68 -7.10
N GLN A 4 -8.55 -20.99 -7.12
CA GLN A 4 -7.21 -21.50 -6.85
C GLN A 4 -6.24 -21.22 -8.00
N ALA A 5 -6.72 -21.28 -9.25
CA ALA A 5 -5.90 -20.96 -10.41
C ALA A 5 -5.52 -19.47 -10.45
N ALA A 6 -6.47 -18.57 -10.12
CA ALA A 6 -6.23 -17.14 -10.03
C ALA A 6 -5.22 -16.81 -8.93
N LEU A 7 -5.32 -17.48 -7.77
CA LEU A 7 -4.40 -17.30 -6.65
C LEU A 7 -2.98 -17.73 -7.01
N ARG A 8 -2.84 -18.84 -7.72
CA ARG A 8 -1.53 -19.32 -8.19
C ARG A 8 -0.89 -18.37 -9.18
N ARG A 9 -1.67 -17.76 -10.07
CA ARG A 9 -1.18 -16.76 -11.02
C ARG A 9 -0.69 -15.50 -10.31
N GLU A 10 -1.40 -15.04 -9.29
CA GLU A 10 -0.99 -13.88 -8.48
C GLU A 10 0.31 -14.17 -7.72
N ILE A 11 0.45 -15.34 -7.13
CA ILE A 11 1.67 -15.77 -6.44
C ILE A 11 2.85 -15.82 -7.42
N SER A 12 2.65 -16.34 -8.63
CA SER A 12 3.68 -16.43 -9.66
C SER A 12 4.13 -15.04 -10.14
N LYS A 13 3.18 -14.11 -10.33
CA LYS A 13 3.51 -12.72 -10.71
C LYS A 13 4.30 -12.01 -9.62
N ASP A 14 3.91 -12.22 -8.36
CA ASP A 14 4.58 -11.64 -7.21
C ASP A 14 6.04 -12.11 -7.14
N GLN A 15 6.29 -13.39 -7.34
CA GLN A 15 7.64 -13.94 -7.38
C GLN A 15 8.48 -13.38 -8.55
N THR A 16 7.87 -13.17 -9.70
CA THR A 16 8.54 -12.59 -10.87
C THR A 16 8.94 -11.14 -10.61
N GLU A 17 8.07 -10.37 -10.00
CA GLU A 17 8.36 -8.98 -9.61
C GLU A 17 9.47 -8.91 -8.56
N LYS A 18 9.48 -9.83 -7.60
CA LYS A 18 10.54 -9.93 -6.61
C LYS A 18 11.91 -10.22 -7.26
N GLN A 19 11.95 -11.09 -8.25
CA GLN A 19 13.17 -11.37 -9.01
C GLN A 19 13.66 -10.17 -9.79
N LYS A 20 12.75 -9.41 -10.41
CA LYS A 20 13.08 -8.17 -11.12
C LYS A 20 13.67 -7.12 -10.18
N LEU A 21 13.10 -6.99 -8.98
CA LEU A 21 13.62 -6.08 -7.96
C LEU A 21 15.03 -6.44 -7.53
N ARG A 22 15.36 -7.73 -7.42
CA ARG A 22 16.72 -8.18 -7.11
C ARG A 22 17.71 -7.73 -8.17
N GLY A 23 17.34 -7.84 -9.46
CA GLY A 23 18.18 -7.40 -10.56
C GLY A 23 18.42 -5.90 -10.55
N VAL A 24 17.40 -5.12 -10.25
CA VAL A 24 17.47 -3.65 -10.22
C VAL A 24 18.32 -3.14 -9.06
N LEU A 25 18.30 -3.83 -7.91
CA LEU A 25 19.03 -3.43 -6.72
C LEU A 25 20.53 -3.82 -6.71
N GLY A 26 21.07 -4.22 -7.85
CA GLY A 26 22.50 -4.35 -8.04
C GLY A 26 23.15 -5.59 -7.44
N GLY A 27 22.44 -6.69 -7.37
CA GLY A 27 23.01 -7.98 -7.02
C GLY A 27 23.31 -8.23 -5.55
N ALA A 28 23.00 -7.29 -4.65
CA ALA A 28 23.03 -7.58 -3.23
C ALA A 28 21.89 -8.55 -2.91
N PRO A 29 22.19 -9.74 -2.32
CA PRO A 29 21.12 -10.71 -2.06
C PRO A 29 20.23 -10.22 -0.93
N HIS A 30 19.09 -9.61 -1.30
CA HIS A 30 18.03 -9.35 -0.34
C HIS A 30 17.27 -10.63 -0.08
N SER A 31 16.97 -10.93 1.18
CA SER A 31 16.14 -12.06 1.52
C SER A 31 14.73 -11.86 0.95
N ALA A 32 14.03 -12.97 0.67
CA ALA A 32 12.63 -12.90 0.22
C ALA A 32 11.77 -12.12 1.22
N HIS A 33 12.08 -12.22 2.51
CA HIS A 33 11.38 -11.49 3.57
C HIS A 33 11.56 -9.97 3.46
N GLU A 34 12.77 -9.51 3.16
CA GLU A 34 13.05 -8.07 2.98
C GLU A 34 12.32 -7.51 1.77
N ILE A 35 12.26 -8.26 0.67
CA ILE A 35 11.55 -7.87 -0.53
C ILE A 35 10.05 -7.78 -0.28
N ASP A 36 9.48 -8.75 0.44
CA ASP A 36 8.08 -8.72 0.85
C ASP A 36 7.76 -7.48 1.69
N ARG A 37 8.63 -7.16 2.63
CA ARG A 37 8.47 -5.97 3.48
C ARG A 37 8.45 -4.70 2.63
N MET A 38 9.36 -4.58 1.66
CA MET A 38 9.42 -3.42 0.77
C MET A 38 8.14 -3.26 -0.05
N ILE A 39 7.62 -4.34 -0.59
CA ILE A 39 6.37 -4.33 -1.36
C ILE A 39 5.20 -3.91 -0.47
N HIS A 40 5.11 -4.45 0.74
CA HIS A 40 4.07 -4.11 1.71
C HIS A 40 4.15 -2.65 2.15
N GLU A 41 5.35 -2.14 2.40
CA GLU A 41 5.55 -0.73 2.75
C GLU A 41 5.14 0.20 1.61
N ARG A 42 5.47 -0.16 0.39
CA ARG A 42 5.09 0.59 -0.80
C ARG A 42 3.58 0.67 -0.97
N LEU A 43 2.88 -0.43 -0.74
CA LEU A 43 1.42 -0.46 -0.83
C LEU A 43 0.77 0.38 0.27
N ARG A 44 1.26 0.28 1.50
CA ARG A 44 0.79 1.12 2.61
C ARG A 44 1.01 2.60 2.34
N LEU A 45 2.19 2.95 1.86
CA LEU A 45 2.51 4.32 1.48
C LEU A 45 1.59 4.81 0.37
N GLY A 46 1.32 3.98 -0.62
CA GLY A 46 0.38 4.28 -1.69
C GLY A 46 -1.02 4.59 -1.19
N ILE A 47 -1.53 3.77 -0.27
CA ILE A 47 -2.85 3.96 0.34
C ILE A 47 -2.90 5.29 1.10
N ILE A 48 -1.93 5.54 1.97
CA ILE A 48 -1.88 6.76 2.79
C ILE A 48 -1.75 8.00 1.89
N SER A 49 -0.91 7.94 0.87
CA SER A 49 -0.72 9.05 -0.08
C SER A 49 -1.99 9.35 -0.87
N ALA A 50 -2.68 8.32 -1.35
CA ALA A 50 -3.94 8.49 -2.07
C ALA A 50 -5.00 9.15 -1.19
N LEU A 51 -5.09 8.74 0.08
CA LEU A 51 -6.03 9.31 1.04
C LEU A 51 -5.62 10.70 1.51
N ALA A 52 -4.35 11.05 1.48
CA ALA A 52 -3.89 12.40 1.78
C ALA A 52 -4.28 13.39 0.68
N ALA A 53 -4.36 12.93 -0.56
CA ALA A 53 -4.73 13.75 -1.71
C ALA A 53 -6.24 13.89 -1.91
N ASN A 54 -7.04 13.10 -1.22
CA ASN A 54 -8.50 13.05 -1.38
C ASN A 54 -9.17 13.06 0.00
N GLU A 55 -10.33 13.68 0.09
CA GLU A 55 -11.09 13.73 1.34
C GLU A 55 -11.52 12.32 1.79
N SER A 56 -12.00 11.53 0.85
CA SER A 56 -12.32 10.12 1.07
C SER A 56 -12.27 9.38 -0.26
N LEU A 57 -12.03 8.08 -0.21
CA LEU A 57 -12.07 7.20 -1.39
C LEU A 57 -12.86 5.95 -1.04
N THR A 58 -13.67 5.48 -2.00
CA THR A 58 -14.33 4.19 -1.85
C THR A 58 -13.29 3.06 -2.00
N PHE A 59 -13.66 1.86 -1.56
CA PHE A 59 -12.80 0.68 -1.71
C PHE A 59 -12.33 0.50 -3.18
N ASN A 60 -13.26 0.60 -4.12
CA ASN A 60 -12.93 0.42 -5.53
C ASN A 60 -12.05 1.55 -6.08
N GLU A 61 -12.32 2.80 -5.71
CA GLU A 61 -11.49 3.93 -6.11
C GLU A 61 -10.07 3.79 -5.58
N LEU A 62 -9.93 3.41 -4.32
CA LEU A 62 -8.63 3.20 -3.69
C LEU A 62 -7.88 2.05 -4.35
N LYS A 63 -8.57 0.93 -4.63
CA LYS A 63 -8.00 -0.22 -5.33
C LYS A 63 -7.42 0.17 -6.68
N HIS A 64 -8.17 0.94 -7.47
CA HIS A 64 -7.70 1.42 -8.77
C HIS A 64 -6.53 2.39 -8.65
N THR A 65 -6.59 3.29 -7.69
CA THR A 65 -5.55 4.31 -7.49
C THR A 65 -4.20 3.67 -7.14
N VAL A 66 -4.20 2.70 -6.23
CA VAL A 66 -2.97 2.04 -5.81
C VAL A 66 -2.63 0.79 -6.65
N LYS A 67 -3.48 0.43 -7.59
CA LYS A 67 -3.29 -0.67 -8.54
C LYS A 67 -3.00 -1.99 -7.84
N THR A 68 -3.92 -2.41 -6.99
CA THR A 68 -3.80 -3.64 -6.23
C THR A 68 -5.04 -4.52 -6.37
N THR A 69 -5.02 -5.66 -5.72
CA THR A 69 -6.14 -6.61 -5.68
C THR A 69 -7.04 -6.35 -4.47
N ASP A 70 -8.26 -6.88 -4.51
CA ASP A 70 -9.21 -6.78 -3.40
C ASP A 70 -8.62 -7.36 -2.12
N GLY A 71 -8.00 -8.53 -2.21
CA GLY A 71 -7.41 -9.20 -1.06
C GLY A 71 -6.28 -8.42 -0.42
N ASN A 72 -5.37 -7.91 -1.23
CA ASN A 72 -4.24 -7.11 -0.75
C ASN A 72 -4.72 -5.80 -0.11
N LEU A 73 -5.66 -5.12 -0.76
CA LEU A 73 -6.21 -3.88 -0.21
C LEU A 73 -6.90 -4.12 1.12
N SER A 74 -7.74 -5.17 1.21
CA SER A 74 -8.46 -5.51 2.44
C SER A 74 -7.52 -5.72 3.62
N VAL A 75 -6.44 -6.47 3.42
CA VAL A 75 -5.46 -6.77 4.46
C VAL A 75 -4.73 -5.51 4.92
N HIS A 76 -4.25 -4.71 3.98
CA HIS A 76 -3.47 -3.52 4.33
C HIS A 76 -4.32 -2.40 4.87
N ALA A 77 -5.52 -2.19 4.33
CA ALA A 77 -6.46 -1.20 4.85
C ALA A 77 -6.85 -1.52 6.29
N ARG A 78 -7.08 -2.81 6.60
CA ARG A 78 -7.38 -3.24 7.97
C ARG A 78 -6.22 -2.95 8.92
N LYS A 79 -4.99 -3.25 8.52
CA LYS A 79 -3.81 -2.98 9.34
C LYS A 79 -3.63 -1.48 9.60
N LEU A 80 -3.87 -0.65 8.61
CA LEU A 80 -3.79 0.80 8.75
C LEU A 80 -4.91 1.34 9.65
N GLU A 81 -6.11 0.76 9.56
CA GLU A 81 -7.23 1.09 10.44
C GLU A 81 -6.91 0.71 11.89
N GLU A 82 -6.40 -0.49 12.12
CA GLU A 82 -6.00 -0.96 13.46
C GLU A 82 -4.88 -0.10 14.06
N ALA A 83 -3.97 0.40 13.22
CA ALA A 83 -2.91 1.31 13.64
C ALA A 83 -3.40 2.74 13.91
N GLY A 84 -4.65 3.04 13.56
CA GLY A 84 -5.24 4.36 13.78
C GLY A 84 -4.91 5.38 12.70
N TYR A 85 -4.38 4.96 11.56
CA TYR A 85 -3.99 5.87 10.48
C TYR A 85 -5.10 6.11 9.46
N VAL A 86 -6.06 5.21 9.39
CA VAL A 86 -7.16 5.26 8.41
C VAL A 86 -8.48 4.98 9.12
N ASN A 87 -9.51 5.73 8.75
CA ASN A 87 -10.90 5.48 9.15
C ASN A 87 -11.60 4.71 8.03
N CYS A 88 -12.42 3.75 8.43
CA CYS A 88 -13.28 3.02 7.51
C CYS A 88 -14.74 3.32 7.87
N SER A 89 -15.51 3.77 6.90
CA SER A 89 -16.93 4.05 7.06
C SER A 89 -17.73 3.15 6.14
N LYS A 90 -18.66 2.40 6.70
CA LYS A 90 -19.56 1.52 5.94
C LYS A 90 -20.94 2.10 5.95
N SER A 91 -21.52 2.28 4.76
CA SER A 91 -22.85 2.83 4.55
C SER A 91 -23.54 2.12 3.39
N PHE A 92 -24.73 2.59 3.07
CA PHE A 92 -25.48 2.09 1.93
C PHE A 92 -25.80 3.23 0.98
N GLU A 93 -25.63 2.99 -0.30
CA GLU A 93 -26.10 3.86 -1.36
C GLU A 93 -27.32 3.16 -2.00
N GLY A 94 -28.50 3.53 -1.52
CA GLY A 94 -29.68 2.74 -1.80
C GLY A 94 -29.61 1.38 -1.10
N ARG A 95 -29.58 0.32 -1.88
CA ARG A 95 -29.42 -1.07 -1.38
C ARG A 95 -27.99 -1.60 -1.51
N THR A 96 -27.09 -0.82 -2.09
CA THR A 96 -25.73 -1.24 -2.36
C THR A 96 -24.82 -0.85 -1.18
N PRO A 97 -24.10 -1.81 -0.59
CA PRO A 97 -23.12 -1.50 0.44
C PRO A 97 -22.01 -0.63 -0.13
N LYS A 98 -21.59 0.38 0.65
CA LYS A 98 -20.52 1.31 0.27
C LYS A 98 -19.50 1.38 1.39
N THR A 99 -18.25 1.11 1.08
CA THR A 99 -17.13 1.23 2.02
C THR A 99 -16.25 2.39 1.59
N GLU A 100 -16.03 3.34 2.48
CA GLU A 100 -15.18 4.50 2.24
C GLU A 100 -14.06 4.56 3.26
N TYR A 101 -12.92 5.04 2.83
CA TYR A 101 -11.74 5.25 3.66
C TYR A 101 -11.35 6.71 3.67
N SER A 102 -10.86 7.18 4.81
CA SER A 102 -10.31 8.53 4.94
C SER A 102 -9.09 8.49 5.84
N LEU A 103 -8.21 9.47 5.69
CA LEU A 103 -6.99 9.56 6.48
C LEU A 103 -7.30 10.23 7.82
N THR A 104 -6.76 9.68 8.90
CA THR A 104 -6.85 10.30 10.22
C THR A 104 -5.76 11.35 10.38
N THR A 105 -5.86 12.18 11.42
CA THR A 105 -4.80 13.12 11.78
C THR A 105 -3.48 12.38 12.07
N ALA A 106 -3.55 11.25 12.76
CA ALA A 106 -2.38 10.42 13.03
C ALA A 106 -1.76 9.86 11.73
N GLY A 107 -2.59 9.47 10.78
CA GLY A 107 -2.14 9.01 9.46
C GLY A 107 -1.44 10.10 8.68
N ARG A 108 -1.99 11.31 8.70
CA ARG A 108 -1.37 12.47 8.05
C ARG A 108 -0.01 12.81 8.66
N ARG A 109 0.07 12.79 9.99
CA ARG A 109 1.34 13.01 10.69
C ARG A 109 2.39 11.94 10.38
N ALA A 110 1.95 10.69 10.27
CA ALA A 110 2.84 9.59 9.91
C ALA A 110 3.42 9.78 8.50
N LEU A 111 2.58 10.23 7.55
CA LEU A 111 3.03 10.54 6.19
C LEU A 111 4.03 11.70 6.20
N GLU A 112 3.75 12.77 6.92
CA GLU A 112 4.64 13.92 7.04
C GLU A 112 6.00 13.52 7.58
N ARG A 113 6.04 12.71 8.65
CA ARG A 113 7.30 12.22 9.22
C ARG A 113 8.09 11.38 8.21
N TYR A 114 7.39 10.56 7.46
CA TYR A 114 8.02 9.73 6.43
C TYR A 114 8.66 10.59 5.34
N LEU A 115 7.93 11.60 4.85
CA LEU A 115 8.41 12.49 3.81
C LEU A 115 9.59 13.35 4.30
N ASP A 116 9.53 13.87 5.52
CA ASP A 116 10.60 14.64 6.13
C ASP A 116 11.87 13.81 6.26
N HIS A 117 11.75 12.57 6.72
CA HIS A 117 12.88 11.66 6.84
C HIS A 117 13.51 11.37 5.48
N ARG A 118 12.68 11.17 4.47
CA ARG A 118 13.13 10.90 3.10
C ARG A 118 13.85 12.11 2.50
N GLU A 119 13.34 13.31 2.70
CA GLU A 119 13.99 14.55 2.26
C GLU A 119 15.35 14.74 2.93
N ALA A 120 15.43 14.48 4.23
CA ALA A 120 16.69 14.57 4.97
C ALA A 120 17.73 13.59 4.42
N LEU A 121 17.32 12.37 4.09
CA LEU A 121 18.19 11.36 3.51
C LEU A 121 18.69 11.78 2.13
N ILE A 122 17.79 12.24 1.27
CA ILE A 122 18.14 12.73 -0.07
C ILE A 122 19.10 13.93 0.02
N GLY A 123 18.85 14.84 0.96
CA GLY A 123 19.73 15.98 1.19
C GLY A 123 21.14 15.58 1.56
N ARG A 124 21.30 14.56 2.41
CA ARG A 124 22.62 14.02 2.75
C ARG A 124 23.31 13.37 1.56
N MET A 125 22.58 12.65 0.74
CA MET A 125 23.13 12.03 -0.46
C MET A 125 23.61 13.05 -1.48
N ARG A 126 22.95 14.20 -1.59
CA ARG A 126 23.34 15.27 -2.53
C ARG A 126 24.57 16.06 -2.07
N LYS A 127 24.86 16.06 -0.78
CA LYS A 127 26.03 16.79 -0.21
C LYS A 127 27.33 16.00 -0.34
N THR A 128 27.27 14.74 -0.64
CA THR A 128 28.43 13.91 -0.90
C THR A 128 28.63 13.72 -2.41
#